data_6db1e65f6fa573d40062443552bdec3a
#
_entry.id   6db1e65f6fa573d40062443552bdec3a
#
_cell.length_a   1.000
_cell.length_b   1.000
_cell.length_c   1.000
_cell.angle_alpha   90.00
_cell.angle_beta   90.00
_cell.angle_gamma   90.00
#
_symmetry.space_group_name_H-M   'P 1'
#
loop_
_entity.id
_entity.type
_entity.pdbx_description
1 polymer ?
#
loop_
_entity_poly.entity_id
_entity_poly.type
_entity_poly.pdbx_seq_one_letter_code
_entity_poly.pdbx_strand_id
1 'polypeptide(L)'
;LLTWKLWKENRKNNGSLTYISFENAPLSKKDIERVYKKFKKLDGYSRFLLKNIPERYKSTHRIFIKADNINLILIYDDITSLINFNFKADTWFLDGFSPKKNPLVWTDKLFKQLYNFTNLDGSLSTFSVAGHVRRGLLKAGFKVSKVNGYGNKKEITYAIKKDSIISRI
;
A
#
# COMPACT_ATOMS: atom_id res chain seq x y z
N LEU A 1 -8.58 -5.00 4.53
CA LEU A 1 -9.25 -5.66 5.68
C LEU A 1 -8.32 -5.83 6.87
N LEU A 2 -7.14 -6.44 6.70
CA LEU A 2 -6.21 -6.66 7.82
C LEU A 2 -5.74 -5.35 8.44
N THR A 3 -5.38 -4.36 7.63
CA THR A 3 -5.02 -3.01 8.10
C THR A 3 -6.15 -2.39 8.91
N TRP A 4 -7.40 -2.51 8.46
CA TRP A 4 -8.56 -2.04 9.21
C TRP A 4 -8.68 -2.73 10.57
N LYS A 5 -8.59 -4.07 10.59
CA LYS A 5 -8.64 -4.84 11.85
C LYS A 5 -7.55 -4.37 12.82
N LEU A 6 -6.29 -4.31 12.36
CA LEU A 6 -5.16 -3.88 13.18
C LEU A 6 -5.30 -2.43 13.66
N TRP A 7 -5.81 -1.53 12.80
CA TRP A 7 -6.10 -0.17 13.19
C TRP A 7 -7.12 -0.12 14.32
N LYS A 8 -8.24 -0.82 14.17
CA LYS A 8 -9.30 -0.88 15.21
C LYS A 8 -8.78 -1.41 16.54
N GLU A 9 -7.91 -2.40 16.53
CA GLU A 9 -7.34 -3.03 17.72
C GLU A 9 -6.26 -2.17 18.39
N ASN A 10 -5.56 -1.31 17.66
CA ASN A 10 -4.36 -0.62 18.15
C ASN A 10 -4.47 0.91 18.15
N ARG A 11 -5.53 1.49 17.57
CA ARG A 11 -5.67 2.95 17.52
C ARG A 11 -5.71 3.54 18.92
N LYS A 12 -4.96 4.64 19.11
CA LYS A 12 -4.98 5.41 20.35
C LYS A 12 -5.92 6.61 20.17
N ASN A 13 -6.84 6.80 21.12
CA ASN A 13 -7.73 7.97 21.19
C ASN A 13 -8.48 8.27 19.84
N ASN A 14 -8.52 9.54 19.45
CA ASN A 14 -9.22 10.03 18.27
C ASN A 14 -8.42 9.93 16.97
N GLY A 15 -7.43 9.06 16.87
CA GLY A 15 -6.65 8.85 15.65
C GLY A 15 -7.52 8.55 14.44
N SER A 16 -7.08 8.96 13.26
CA SER A 16 -7.71 8.65 11.97
C SER A 16 -6.76 7.90 11.07
N LEU A 17 -7.29 7.04 10.22
CA LEU A 17 -6.54 6.34 9.19
C LEU A 17 -7.08 6.73 7.81
N THR A 18 -6.21 7.21 6.94
CA THR A 18 -6.52 7.30 5.51
C THR A 18 -5.78 6.18 4.78
N TYR A 19 -6.53 5.26 4.19
CA TYR A 19 -5.99 4.16 3.40
C TYR A 19 -6.30 4.41 1.92
N ILE A 20 -5.25 4.59 1.11
CA ILE A 20 -5.36 4.84 -0.33
C ILE A 20 -4.90 3.59 -1.07
N SER A 21 -5.71 3.09 -2.00
CA SER A 21 -5.38 1.94 -2.85
C SER A 21 -5.49 2.33 -4.31
N PHE A 22 -4.42 2.08 -5.07
CA PHE A 22 -4.44 2.13 -6.54
C PHE A 22 -4.69 0.74 -7.08
N GLU A 23 -5.63 0.60 -8.00
CA GLU A 23 -6.00 -0.68 -8.59
C GLU A 23 -6.43 -0.48 -10.05
N ASN A 24 -5.61 -0.95 -10.99
CA ASN A 24 -5.90 -0.81 -12.42
C ASN A 24 -6.79 -1.95 -12.98
N ALA A 25 -6.97 -3.02 -12.22
CA ALA A 25 -7.80 -4.17 -12.59
C ALA A 25 -8.68 -4.64 -11.42
N PRO A 26 -9.62 -3.78 -10.94
CA PRO A 26 -10.43 -4.09 -9.77
C PRO A 26 -11.24 -5.36 -9.97
N LEU A 27 -11.24 -6.23 -8.96
CA LEU A 27 -12.00 -7.47 -8.96
C LEU A 27 -13.51 -7.19 -8.95
N SER A 28 -14.30 -8.09 -9.55
CA SER A 28 -15.76 -8.04 -9.43
C SER A 28 -16.21 -8.28 -7.99
N LYS A 29 -17.38 -7.77 -7.60
CA LYS A 29 -17.97 -8.07 -6.27
C LYS A 29 -18.04 -9.58 -6.00
N LYS A 30 -18.41 -10.36 -7.02
CA LYS A 30 -18.48 -11.83 -6.95
C LYS A 30 -17.11 -12.47 -6.66
N ASP A 31 -16.05 -11.97 -7.30
CA ASP A 31 -14.70 -12.49 -7.07
C ASP A 31 -14.18 -12.10 -5.69
N ILE A 32 -14.44 -10.86 -5.26
CA ILE A 32 -14.08 -10.38 -3.92
C ILE A 32 -14.80 -11.23 -2.86
N GLU A 33 -16.10 -11.49 -3.02
CA GLU A 33 -16.86 -12.35 -2.12
C GLU A 33 -16.27 -13.75 -2.04
N ARG A 34 -15.93 -14.35 -3.18
CA ARG A 34 -15.29 -15.67 -3.25
C ARG A 34 -13.96 -15.70 -2.50
N VAL A 35 -13.14 -14.65 -2.61
CA VAL A 35 -11.88 -14.52 -1.89
C VAL A 35 -12.13 -14.39 -0.39
N TYR A 36 -13.07 -13.52 0.01
CA TYR A 36 -13.31 -13.24 1.44
C TYR A 36 -13.89 -14.44 2.21
N LYS A 37 -14.65 -15.32 1.55
CA LYS A 37 -15.12 -16.58 2.17
C LYS A 37 -14.00 -17.44 2.75
N LYS A 38 -12.76 -17.26 2.27
CA LYS A 38 -11.57 -17.95 2.80
C LYS A 38 -11.03 -17.34 4.09
N PHE A 39 -11.46 -16.14 4.47
CA PHE A 39 -10.93 -15.36 5.59
C PHE A 39 -12.00 -15.11 6.67
N LYS A 40 -12.56 -16.17 7.24
CA LYS A 40 -13.67 -16.11 8.23
C LYS A 40 -13.43 -15.12 9.38
N LYS A 41 -12.17 -14.99 9.84
CA LYS A 41 -11.81 -14.03 10.91
C LYS A 41 -12.00 -12.55 10.51
N LEU A 42 -12.28 -12.26 9.25
CA LEU A 42 -12.49 -10.91 8.71
C LEU A 42 -13.92 -10.69 8.20
N ASP A 43 -14.86 -11.58 8.50
CA ASP A 43 -16.23 -11.57 7.95
C ASP A 43 -16.99 -10.26 8.19
N GLY A 44 -16.89 -9.66 9.37
CA GLY A 44 -17.57 -8.40 9.67
C GLY A 44 -17.07 -7.25 8.79
N TYR A 45 -15.76 -7.19 8.58
CA TYR A 45 -15.09 -6.18 7.72
C TYR A 45 -15.41 -6.41 6.25
N SER A 46 -15.37 -7.67 5.81
CA SER A 46 -15.61 -8.05 4.42
C SER A 46 -17.06 -7.77 3.98
N ARG A 47 -18.04 -8.05 4.83
CA ARG A 47 -19.46 -7.73 4.55
C ARG A 47 -19.68 -6.23 4.37
N PHE A 48 -19.06 -5.40 5.22
CA PHE A 48 -19.14 -3.96 5.06
C PHE A 48 -18.54 -3.51 3.73
N LEU A 49 -17.35 -3.97 3.37
CA LEU A 49 -16.72 -3.60 2.10
C LEU A 49 -17.53 -4.08 0.89
N LEU A 50 -18.02 -5.32 0.88
CA LEU A 50 -18.84 -5.85 -0.21
C LEU A 50 -20.11 -5.01 -0.45
N LYS A 51 -20.72 -4.49 0.62
CA LYS A 51 -21.88 -3.61 0.51
C LYS A 51 -21.53 -2.25 -0.10
N ASN A 52 -20.34 -1.74 0.16
CA ASN A 52 -19.94 -0.37 -0.16
C ASN A 52 -18.92 -0.27 -1.32
N ILE A 53 -18.41 -1.41 -1.84
CA ILE A 53 -17.43 -1.38 -2.92
C ILE A 53 -18.07 -0.81 -4.19
N PRO A 54 -17.41 0.17 -4.85
CA PRO A 54 -17.98 0.85 -6.01
C PRO A 54 -17.94 -0.02 -7.26
N GLU A 55 -18.64 0.44 -8.30
CA GLU A 55 -18.56 -0.12 -9.65
C GLU A 55 -17.14 0.04 -10.23
N ARG A 56 -16.79 -0.86 -11.17
CA ARG A 56 -15.45 -0.97 -11.74
C ARG A 56 -15.23 -0.03 -12.92
N TYR A 57 -15.37 1.26 -12.73
CA TYR A 57 -14.99 2.26 -13.75
C TYR A 57 -13.86 3.15 -13.24
N LYS A 58 -13.05 3.66 -14.14
CA LYS A 58 -11.90 4.51 -13.83
C LYS A 58 -12.37 5.77 -13.09
N SER A 59 -12.09 5.83 -11.82
CA SER A 59 -12.50 6.93 -10.94
C SER A 59 -11.82 6.83 -9.57
N THR A 60 -11.99 7.88 -8.78
CA THR A 60 -11.63 7.90 -7.36
C THR A 60 -12.89 7.77 -6.52
N HIS A 61 -12.92 6.77 -5.65
CA HIS A 61 -14.04 6.47 -4.78
C HIS A 61 -13.64 6.62 -3.33
N ARG A 62 -14.52 7.18 -2.51
CA ARG A 62 -14.29 7.37 -1.07
C ARG A 62 -15.34 6.63 -0.25
N ILE A 63 -14.89 5.83 0.70
CA ILE A 63 -15.72 5.11 1.66
C ILE A 63 -15.29 5.55 3.06
N PHE A 64 -16.18 6.20 3.80
CA PHE A 64 -15.91 6.60 5.17
C PHE A 64 -16.46 5.57 6.15
N ILE A 65 -15.59 4.98 6.96
CA ILE A 65 -15.93 4.01 8.00
C ILE A 65 -15.99 4.76 9.33
N LYS A 66 -17.13 5.38 9.60
CA LYS A 66 -17.33 6.31 10.72
C LYS A 66 -16.96 5.66 12.07
N ALA A 67 -17.39 4.41 12.32
CA ALA A 67 -17.18 3.73 13.60
C ALA A 67 -15.69 3.57 13.96
N ASP A 68 -14.81 3.49 12.98
CA ASP A 68 -13.38 3.26 13.19
C ASP A 68 -12.51 4.44 12.72
N ASN A 69 -13.14 5.56 12.32
CA ASN A 69 -12.50 6.76 11.82
C ASN A 69 -11.50 6.49 10.67
N ILE A 70 -11.97 5.74 9.66
CA ILE A 70 -11.17 5.37 8.49
C ILE A 70 -11.73 6.01 7.24
N ASN A 71 -10.86 6.68 6.47
CA ASN A 71 -11.10 7.07 5.09
C ASN A 71 -10.46 6.03 4.16
N LEU A 72 -11.26 5.21 3.50
CA LEU A 72 -10.80 4.33 2.44
C LEU A 72 -10.98 5.03 1.10
N ILE A 73 -9.90 5.26 0.37
CA ILE A 73 -9.89 5.88 -0.96
C ILE A 73 -9.43 4.81 -1.95
N LEU A 74 -10.31 4.44 -2.88
CA LEU A 74 -10.03 3.51 -3.96
C LEU A 74 -9.86 4.29 -5.25
N ILE A 75 -8.67 4.23 -5.83
CA ILE A 75 -8.33 4.87 -7.09
C ILE A 75 -8.23 3.77 -8.14
N TYR A 76 -9.28 3.64 -8.96
CA TYR A 76 -9.33 2.67 -10.05
C TYR A 76 -8.59 3.24 -11.26
N ASP A 77 -7.27 3.22 -11.15
CA ASP A 77 -6.31 3.67 -12.15
C ASP A 77 -4.95 3.01 -11.93
N ASP A 78 -4.05 3.18 -12.88
CA ASP A 78 -2.66 2.73 -12.74
C ASP A 78 -1.91 3.58 -11.70
N ILE A 79 -0.98 2.95 -10.98
CA ILE A 79 -0.17 3.64 -9.96
C ILE A 79 0.67 4.79 -10.53
N THR A 80 0.94 4.80 -11.83
CA THR A 80 1.64 5.90 -12.49
C THR A 80 0.86 7.22 -12.43
N SER A 81 -0.47 7.16 -12.21
CA SER A 81 -1.30 8.33 -11.98
C SER A 81 -1.06 9.01 -10.61
N LEU A 82 -0.24 8.41 -9.74
CA LEU A 82 0.13 8.96 -8.43
C LEU A 82 0.58 10.43 -8.52
N ILE A 83 1.24 10.81 -9.59
CA ILE A 83 1.74 12.19 -9.79
C ILE A 83 0.61 13.25 -9.83
N ASN A 84 -0.62 12.83 -10.13
CA ASN A 84 -1.78 13.72 -10.20
C ASN A 84 -2.40 14.00 -8.83
N PHE A 85 -1.87 13.41 -7.77
CA PHE A 85 -2.37 13.56 -6.41
C PHE A 85 -1.41 14.39 -5.56
N ASN A 86 -1.94 14.97 -4.49
CA ASN A 86 -1.16 15.76 -3.53
C ASN A 86 -1.42 15.22 -2.11
N PHE A 87 -0.56 14.31 -1.66
CA PHE A 87 -0.55 13.79 -0.30
C PHE A 87 0.83 13.30 0.09
N LYS A 88 1.01 12.99 1.36
CA LYS A 88 2.18 12.28 1.87
C LYS A 88 1.72 11.01 2.57
N ALA A 89 2.47 9.94 2.41
CA ALA A 89 2.18 8.66 3.04
C ALA A 89 3.18 8.36 4.16
N ASP A 90 2.67 7.79 5.24
CA ASP A 90 3.49 7.27 6.33
C ASP A 90 3.98 5.85 6.02
N THR A 91 3.20 5.10 5.25
CA THR A 91 3.55 3.71 4.91
C THR A 91 3.02 3.33 3.52
N TRP A 92 3.86 2.62 2.76
CA TRP A 92 3.51 2.01 1.47
C TRP A 92 3.52 0.50 1.58
N PHE A 93 2.45 -0.13 1.10
CA PHE A 93 2.41 -1.56 0.79
C PHE A 93 2.52 -1.71 -0.73
N LEU A 94 3.72 -2.00 -1.21
CA LEU A 94 3.96 -2.19 -2.63
C LEU A 94 3.70 -3.66 -3.00
N ASP A 95 2.41 -4.00 -3.10
CA ASP A 95 1.88 -5.35 -3.30
C ASP A 95 1.29 -5.49 -4.71
N GLY A 96 2.12 -5.27 -5.71
CA GLY A 96 1.77 -5.49 -7.11
C GLY A 96 2.19 -6.87 -7.62
N PHE A 97 1.83 -7.18 -8.87
CA PHE A 97 2.38 -8.35 -9.55
C PHE A 97 3.90 -8.31 -9.55
N SER A 98 4.52 -9.51 -9.53
CA SER A 98 5.98 -9.60 -9.49
C SER A 98 6.63 -8.78 -10.62
N PRO A 99 7.85 -8.25 -10.44
CA PRO A 99 8.54 -7.46 -11.46
C PRO A 99 8.65 -8.15 -12.81
N LYS A 100 8.70 -9.49 -12.84
CA LYS A 100 8.68 -10.27 -14.08
C LYS A 100 7.35 -10.19 -14.84
N LYS A 101 6.23 -10.08 -14.11
CA LYS A 101 4.88 -10.04 -14.71
C LYS A 101 4.41 -8.62 -15.03
N ASN A 102 4.91 -7.62 -14.33
CA ASN A 102 4.56 -6.22 -14.55
C ASN A 102 5.77 -5.29 -14.42
N PRO A 103 6.72 -5.33 -15.37
CA PRO A 103 7.96 -4.55 -15.29
C PRO A 103 7.72 -3.04 -15.34
N LEU A 104 6.60 -2.58 -15.94
CA LEU A 104 6.30 -1.16 -16.10
C LEU A 104 6.03 -0.43 -14.77
N VAL A 105 5.62 -1.15 -13.75
CA VAL A 105 5.36 -0.60 -12.40
C VAL A 105 6.64 -0.53 -11.56
N TRP A 106 7.65 -1.36 -11.84
CA TRP A 106 8.86 -1.47 -11.01
C TRP A 106 10.03 -0.64 -11.59
N THR A 107 9.77 0.66 -11.82
CA THR A 107 10.70 1.58 -12.48
C THR A 107 11.34 2.57 -11.51
N ASP A 108 12.55 3.06 -11.85
CA ASP A 108 13.21 4.14 -11.10
C ASP A 108 12.33 5.38 -10.97
N LYS A 109 11.51 5.69 -11.99
CA LYS A 109 10.57 6.80 -11.98
C LYS A 109 9.53 6.63 -10.87
N LEU A 110 8.89 5.46 -10.77
CA LEU A 110 7.93 5.19 -9.71
C LEU A 110 8.60 5.22 -8.33
N PHE A 111 9.76 4.61 -8.15
CA PHE A 111 10.46 4.62 -6.87
C PHE A 111 10.79 6.05 -6.41
N LYS A 112 11.19 6.92 -7.34
CA LYS A 112 11.43 8.34 -7.02
C LYS A 112 10.14 9.07 -6.62
N GLN A 113 9.03 8.79 -7.30
CA GLN A 113 7.72 9.33 -6.91
C GLN A 113 7.33 8.85 -5.51
N LEU A 114 7.40 7.55 -5.23
CA LEU A 114 7.11 7.00 -3.91
C LEU A 114 7.95 7.68 -2.82
N TYR A 115 9.26 7.88 -3.07
CA TYR A 115 10.13 8.60 -2.14
C TYR A 115 9.64 10.04 -1.89
N ASN A 116 9.30 10.77 -2.95
CA ASN A 116 8.81 12.14 -2.85
C ASN A 116 7.48 12.22 -2.09
N PHE A 117 6.60 11.22 -2.26
CA PHE A 117 5.30 11.14 -1.57
C PHE A 117 5.37 10.50 -0.18
N THR A 118 6.55 10.10 0.30
CA THR A 118 6.73 9.54 1.64
C THR A 118 7.09 10.65 2.65
N ASN A 119 6.46 10.64 3.81
CA ASN A 119 6.87 11.46 4.96
C ASN A 119 8.27 11.06 5.43
N LEU A 120 8.95 11.98 6.14
CA LEU A 120 10.15 11.62 6.88
C LEU A 120 9.79 10.51 7.88
N ASP A 121 10.68 9.54 8.07
CA ASP A 121 10.47 8.31 8.83
C ASP A 121 9.37 7.39 8.29
N GLY A 122 8.72 7.77 7.19
CA GLY A 122 7.78 6.91 6.50
C GLY A 122 8.46 5.70 5.86
N SER A 123 7.71 4.62 5.74
CA SER A 123 8.22 3.31 5.36
C SER A 123 7.58 2.76 4.07
N LEU A 124 8.24 1.76 3.49
CA LEU A 124 7.74 0.99 2.36
C LEU A 124 8.07 -0.48 2.57
N SER A 125 7.13 -1.36 2.28
CA SER A 125 7.36 -2.81 2.29
C SER A 125 6.87 -3.47 1.00
N THR A 126 7.58 -4.50 0.57
CA THR A 126 7.19 -5.33 -0.58
C THR A 126 7.69 -6.76 -0.45
N PHE A 127 6.92 -7.71 -0.94
CA PHE A 127 7.33 -9.12 -1.03
C PHE A 127 8.47 -9.35 -2.01
N SER A 128 8.78 -8.40 -2.89
CA SER A 128 9.85 -8.54 -3.86
C SER A 128 11.21 -8.30 -3.20
N VAL A 129 12.08 -9.32 -3.25
CA VAL A 129 13.50 -9.21 -2.87
C VAL A 129 14.43 -9.09 -4.09
N ALA A 130 13.86 -8.82 -5.26
CA ALA A 130 14.62 -8.70 -6.51
C ALA A 130 15.67 -7.58 -6.42
N GLY A 131 16.87 -7.86 -6.92
CA GLY A 131 18.01 -6.95 -6.81
C GLY A 131 17.75 -5.58 -7.44
N HIS A 132 17.08 -5.53 -8.61
CA HIS A 132 16.75 -4.26 -9.27
C HIS A 132 15.75 -3.40 -8.46
N VAL A 133 14.77 -4.02 -7.79
CA VAL A 133 13.82 -3.31 -6.92
C VAL A 133 14.57 -2.65 -5.75
N ARG A 134 15.42 -3.41 -5.07
CA ARG A 134 16.18 -2.87 -3.93
C ARG A 134 17.15 -1.77 -4.36
N ARG A 135 17.86 -1.94 -5.49
CA ARG A 135 18.75 -0.90 -6.04
C ARG A 135 17.97 0.34 -6.46
N GLY A 136 16.80 0.17 -7.09
CA GLY A 136 15.95 1.30 -7.48
C GLY A 136 15.43 2.11 -6.27
N LEU A 137 15.02 1.43 -5.20
CA LEU A 137 14.63 2.08 -3.95
C LEU A 137 15.80 2.82 -3.28
N LEU A 138 16.99 2.22 -3.25
CA LEU A 138 18.22 2.87 -2.77
C LEU A 138 18.54 4.13 -3.60
N LYS A 139 18.51 4.02 -4.93
CA LYS A 139 18.73 5.14 -5.85
C LYS A 139 17.71 6.25 -5.68
N ALA A 140 16.47 5.92 -5.32
CA ALA A 140 15.43 6.90 -5.02
C ALA A 140 15.69 7.68 -3.72
N GLY A 141 16.51 7.15 -2.80
CA GLY A 141 16.90 7.78 -1.55
C GLY A 141 16.45 7.04 -0.28
N PHE A 142 15.75 5.92 -0.39
CA PHE A 142 15.38 5.11 0.78
C PHE A 142 16.59 4.39 1.38
N LYS A 143 16.59 4.23 2.70
CA LYS A 143 17.42 3.23 3.37
C LYS A 143 16.72 1.87 3.26
N VAL A 144 17.36 0.90 2.62
CA VAL A 144 16.73 -0.38 2.24
C VAL A 144 17.37 -1.54 2.98
N SER A 145 16.55 -2.43 3.51
CA SER A 145 16.98 -3.66 4.19
C SER A 145 16.13 -4.85 3.73
N LYS A 146 16.65 -6.05 3.92
CA LYS A 146 15.87 -7.28 3.94
C LYS A 146 15.49 -7.58 5.37
N VAL A 147 14.25 -7.97 5.58
CA VAL A 147 13.73 -8.38 6.89
C VAL A 147 13.03 -9.73 6.77
N ASN A 148 12.84 -10.39 7.88
CA ASN A 148 12.11 -11.66 7.90
C ASN A 148 10.72 -11.50 7.27
N GLY A 149 10.39 -12.42 6.38
CA GLY A 149 9.08 -12.49 5.75
C GLY A 149 8.06 -13.21 6.63
N TYR A 150 6.88 -13.44 6.08
CA TYR A 150 5.80 -14.14 6.75
C TYR A 150 5.34 -15.35 5.90
N GLY A 151 4.92 -16.43 6.56
CA GLY A 151 4.47 -17.67 5.92
C GLY A 151 5.59 -18.30 5.09
N ASN A 152 5.33 -18.55 3.80
CA ASN A 152 6.30 -19.18 2.89
C ASN A 152 7.39 -18.24 2.36
N LYS A 153 7.39 -16.97 2.75
CA LYS A 153 8.39 -15.99 2.36
C LYS A 153 9.46 -15.86 3.43
N LYS A 154 10.70 -16.31 3.12
CA LYS A 154 11.84 -16.17 4.03
C LYS A 154 12.20 -14.69 4.29
N GLU A 155 12.19 -13.87 3.25
CA GLU A 155 12.59 -12.47 3.30
C GLU A 155 11.62 -11.59 2.50
N ILE A 156 11.50 -10.35 2.95
CA ILE A 156 10.82 -9.25 2.24
C ILE A 156 11.74 -8.04 2.20
N THR A 157 11.48 -7.10 1.29
CA THR A 157 12.18 -5.81 1.28
C THR A 157 11.41 -4.81 2.14
N TYR A 158 12.13 -4.17 3.03
CA TYR A 158 11.68 -3.03 3.82
C TYR A 158 12.54 -1.82 3.48
N ALA A 159 11.93 -0.66 3.36
CA ALA A 159 12.62 0.58 3.08
C ALA A 159 12.05 1.70 3.94
N ILE A 160 12.89 2.66 4.35
CA ILE A 160 12.48 3.79 5.18
C ILE A 160 13.12 5.07 4.64
N LYS A 161 12.34 6.15 4.63
CA LYS A 161 12.85 7.48 4.33
C LYS A 161 13.43 8.08 5.60
N LYS A 162 14.74 8.30 5.61
CA LYS A 162 15.44 8.99 6.69
C LYS A 162 16.03 10.29 6.19
N ASP A 163 16.25 11.25 7.07
CA ASP A 163 17.07 12.39 6.72
C ASP A 163 18.44 11.91 6.24
N SER A 164 18.88 12.47 5.14
CA SER A 164 20.29 12.42 4.81
C SER A 164 20.99 13.23 5.88
N ILE A 165 21.52 12.58 6.90
CA ILE A 165 22.53 13.22 7.73
C ILE A 165 23.67 13.50 6.78
N ILE A 166 23.71 14.74 6.26
CA ILE A 166 24.93 15.25 5.66
C ILE A 166 25.89 15.30 6.84
N SER A 167 26.75 14.28 6.93
CA SER A 167 27.95 14.34 7.74
C SER A 167 28.74 15.54 7.21
N ARG A 168 28.48 16.70 7.78
CA ARG A 168 29.38 17.83 7.68
C ARG A 168 30.57 17.45 8.58
N ILE A 169 31.58 16.88 7.94
CA ILE A 169 32.96 16.92 8.43
C ILE A 169 33.61 18.10 7.75
#